data_11f7a95c9cd1a1a762cfdeab845daa56
#
_entry.id   11f7a95c9cd1a1a762cfdeab845daa56
#
_cell.length_a   1.000
_cell.length_b   1.000
_cell.length_c   1.000
_cell.angle_alpha   90.00
_cell.angle_beta   90.00
_cell.angle_gamma   90.00
#
_symmetry.space_group_name_H-M   'P 1'
#
loop_
_entity.id
_entity.type
_entity.pdbx_description
1 polymer ?
#
loop_
_entity_poly.entity_id
_entity_poly.type
_entity_poly.pdbx_seq_one_letter_code
_entity_poly.pdbx_strand_id
1 'polypeptide(L)'
;MEFEVVAEGLRFPEGPVALADGSVVVCEIARGTVSSVTPDTAAIEVIAECGGGPNGAAVGPDGALYVTNNGGCFDYIDIGILLPGGVPDTYWGHGAIQRVDLDSGEVATLCTTSDGRELRAPNDLIFDAAGGCYFTDHGLRLERTSDRTGIHYLSADAIASGGEATEVAFPLDAPNGVGLSPDGTRLYAAETHTGRLWEWDVVGSGQVEGRGLLDAKGTLLHGAPGYQLFDSLAVDGEGWICVGTLANGGITAVSPDGSQVEHHPFDDPLVTNICFEGADSHIAYVTASGTGRLLRTTWPRRGLDLSFRA
;
A
#
# COMPACT_ATOMS: atom_id res chain seq x y z
N MET A 1 -19.26 -11.13 -0.99
CA MET A 1 -18.74 -11.45 0.36
C MET A 1 -19.59 -10.69 1.38
N GLU A 2 -19.90 -11.25 2.54
CA GLU A 2 -20.55 -10.48 3.61
C GLU A 2 -19.50 -9.61 4.30
N PHE A 3 -19.85 -8.35 4.58
CA PHE A 3 -19.01 -7.41 5.27
C PHE A 3 -19.81 -6.49 6.19
N GLU A 4 -19.14 -5.90 7.12
CA GLU A 4 -19.67 -4.91 8.06
C GLU A 4 -18.95 -3.58 7.84
N VAL A 5 -19.70 -2.47 7.89
CA VAL A 5 -19.11 -1.13 7.88
C VAL A 5 -18.62 -0.79 9.30
N VAL A 6 -17.33 -0.69 9.47
CA VAL A 6 -16.67 -0.39 10.75
C VAL A 6 -16.66 1.11 11.01
N ALA A 7 -16.36 1.91 10.00
CA ALA A 7 -16.33 3.37 10.09
C ALA A 7 -16.70 4.01 8.76
N GLU A 8 -17.27 5.23 8.83
CA GLU A 8 -17.64 6.07 7.69
C GLU A 8 -17.12 7.49 7.89
N GLY A 9 -17.00 8.26 6.81
CA GLY A 9 -16.57 9.65 6.84
C GLY A 9 -15.05 9.85 6.78
N LEU A 10 -14.32 8.79 6.49
CA LEU A 10 -12.90 8.85 6.14
C LEU A 10 -12.72 9.55 4.77
N ARG A 11 -11.55 10.17 4.58
CA ARG A 11 -11.27 10.94 3.36
C ARG A 11 -10.26 10.21 2.47
N PHE A 12 -10.78 9.31 1.63
CA PHE A 12 -10.02 8.40 0.77
C PHE A 12 -9.04 7.55 1.60
N PRO A 13 -9.59 6.62 2.46
CA PRO A 13 -8.78 5.81 3.34
C PRO A 13 -7.92 4.82 2.57
N GLU A 14 -6.66 4.67 2.97
CA GLU A 14 -5.64 3.78 2.44
C GLU A 14 -4.74 3.25 3.54
N GLY A 15 -3.79 2.38 3.21
CA GLY A 15 -2.77 1.85 4.10
C GLY A 15 -3.31 1.32 5.43
N PRO A 16 -4.32 0.44 5.45
CA PRO A 16 -4.89 -0.05 6.70
C PRO A 16 -3.89 -0.94 7.43
N VAL A 17 -3.73 -0.72 8.74
CA VAL A 17 -2.88 -1.52 9.63
C VAL A 17 -3.67 -1.89 10.89
N ALA A 18 -3.90 -3.17 11.10
CA ALA A 18 -4.51 -3.68 12.33
C ALA A 18 -3.47 -3.73 13.45
N LEU A 19 -3.73 -3.06 14.57
CA LEU A 19 -2.86 -3.02 15.73
C LEU A 19 -3.22 -4.08 16.76
N ALA A 20 -2.30 -4.39 17.66
CA ALA A 20 -2.48 -5.43 18.68
C ALA A 20 -3.56 -5.08 19.73
N ASP A 21 -3.88 -3.80 19.91
CA ASP A 21 -4.96 -3.34 20.78
C ASP A 21 -6.37 -3.49 20.16
N GLY A 22 -6.45 -3.97 18.91
CA GLY A 22 -7.69 -4.15 18.17
C GLY A 22 -8.13 -2.91 17.38
N SER A 23 -7.43 -1.80 17.45
CA SER A 23 -7.65 -0.65 16.58
C SER A 23 -7.11 -0.89 15.16
N VAL A 24 -7.61 -0.11 14.20
CA VAL A 24 -7.10 -0.10 12.82
C VAL A 24 -6.66 1.30 12.47
N VAL A 25 -5.39 1.46 12.15
CA VAL A 25 -4.86 2.72 11.62
C VAL A 25 -5.10 2.78 10.13
N VAL A 26 -5.46 3.95 9.59
CA VAL A 26 -5.61 4.22 8.17
C VAL A 26 -4.94 5.54 7.80
N CYS A 27 -4.39 5.61 6.61
CA CYS A 27 -4.00 6.85 5.97
C CYS A 27 -5.24 7.49 5.31
N GLU A 28 -5.48 8.77 5.55
CA GLU A 28 -6.53 9.51 4.84
C GLU A 28 -5.88 10.43 3.79
N ILE A 29 -5.70 9.92 2.57
CA ILE A 29 -4.91 10.60 1.54
C ILE A 29 -5.43 12.01 1.27
N ALA A 30 -6.75 12.15 1.11
CA ALA A 30 -7.37 13.43 0.78
C ALA A 30 -7.46 14.41 1.97
N ARG A 31 -7.16 13.94 3.20
CA ARG A 31 -7.08 14.79 4.40
C ARG A 31 -5.64 15.11 4.78
N GLY A 32 -4.68 14.29 4.37
CA GLY A 32 -3.28 14.43 4.75
C GLY A 32 -2.98 13.94 6.18
N THR A 33 -3.78 13.01 6.70
CA THR A 33 -3.69 12.54 8.09
C THR A 33 -3.55 11.04 8.18
N VAL A 34 -3.05 10.58 9.33
CA VAL A 34 -3.17 9.20 9.78
C VAL A 34 -4.21 9.18 10.90
N SER A 35 -5.19 8.29 10.79
CA SER A 35 -6.30 8.17 11.73
C SER A 35 -6.39 6.77 12.31
N SER A 36 -6.72 6.66 13.60
CA SER A 36 -7.07 5.41 14.27
C SER A 36 -8.59 5.21 14.23
N VAL A 37 -9.01 3.99 13.94
CA VAL A 37 -10.40 3.56 13.99
C VAL A 37 -10.54 2.48 15.04
N THR A 38 -11.47 2.65 15.98
CA THR A 38 -11.84 1.62 16.97
C THR A 38 -13.04 0.82 16.42
N PRO A 39 -12.86 -0.44 15.96
CA PRO A 39 -13.91 -1.16 15.24
C PRO A 39 -15.25 -1.31 15.99
N ASP A 40 -15.20 -1.58 17.29
CA ASP A 40 -16.39 -1.85 18.09
C ASP A 40 -17.25 -0.61 18.39
N THR A 41 -16.69 0.59 18.28
CA THR A 41 -17.38 1.85 18.57
C THR A 41 -17.54 2.76 17.37
N ALA A 42 -16.90 2.41 16.25
CA ALA A 42 -16.78 3.24 15.05
C ALA A 42 -16.15 4.63 15.33
N ALA A 43 -15.40 4.77 16.43
CA ALA A 43 -14.71 6.02 16.75
C ALA A 43 -13.52 6.20 15.80
N ILE A 44 -13.38 7.41 15.27
CA ILE A 44 -12.26 7.83 14.42
C ILE A 44 -11.52 8.94 15.16
N GLU A 45 -10.21 8.77 15.31
CA GLU A 45 -9.33 9.77 15.93
C GLU A 45 -8.14 10.05 15.01
N VAL A 46 -7.90 11.31 14.70
CA VAL A 46 -6.68 11.71 13.96
C VAL A 46 -5.51 11.63 14.92
N ILE A 47 -4.54 10.76 14.62
CA ILE A 47 -3.35 10.55 15.45
C ILE A 47 -2.13 11.32 14.93
N ALA A 48 -2.08 11.66 13.64
CA ALA A 48 -0.97 12.41 13.07
C ALA A 48 -1.38 13.24 11.86
N GLU A 49 -0.82 14.45 11.76
CA GLU A 49 -0.94 15.37 10.62
C GLU A 49 0.31 15.22 9.74
N CYS A 50 0.23 14.35 8.73
CA CYS A 50 1.35 14.07 7.81
C CYS A 50 1.52 15.14 6.74
N GLY A 51 0.45 15.86 6.41
CA GLY A 51 0.40 16.72 5.22
C GLY A 51 0.49 15.92 3.93
N GLY A 52 0.55 16.61 2.78
CA GLY A 52 0.64 15.94 1.47
C GLY A 52 -0.47 14.92 1.27
N GLY A 53 -0.09 13.68 0.95
CA GLY A 53 -1.00 12.56 0.78
C GLY A 53 -0.39 11.27 1.36
N PRO A 54 -0.52 11.01 2.68
CA PRO A 54 -0.14 9.74 3.28
C PRO A 54 -0.94 8.61 2.65
N ASN A 55 -0.27 7.53 2.25
CA ASN A 55 -0.87 6.48 1.42
C ASN A 55 -0.71 5.10 2.07
N GLY A 56 0.34 4.37 1.77
CA GLY A 56 0.63 3.10 2.43
C GLY A 56 1.20 3.29 3.84
N ALA A 57 0.98 2.30 4.69
CA ALA A 57 1.50 2.29 6.05
C ALA A 57 1.91 0.89 6.50
N ALA A 58 2.97 0.81 7.30
CA ALA A 58 3.40 -0.42 7.97
C ALA A 58 4.08 -0.11 9.31
N VAL A 59 3.97 -1.02 10.27
CA VAL A 59 4.71 -0.94 11.53
C VAL A 59 6.16 -1.32 11.28
N GLY A 60 7.09 -0.51 11.76
CA GLY A 60 8.52 -0.77 11.66
C GLY A 60 9.11 -1.47 12.88
N PRO A 61 10.44 -1.76 12.85
CA PRO A 61 11.12 -2.51 13.90
C PRO A 61 11.17 -1.81 15.26
N ASP A 62 10.93 -0.52 15.30
CA ASP A 62 10.88 0.30 16.52
C ASP A 62 9.45 0.51 17.05
N GLY A 63 8.45 -0.16 16.47
CA GLY A 63 7.03 -0.04 16.83
C GLY A 63 6.34 1.22 16.31
N ALA A 64 7.04 2.11 15.61
CA ALA A 64 6.44 3.27 14.97
C ALA A 64 5.77 2.89 13.65
N LEU A 65 4.86 3.75 13.17
CA LEU A 65 4.26 3.61 11.87
C LEU A 65 5.13 4.32 10.82
N TYR A 66 5.42 3.61 9.74
CA TYR A 66 6.09 4.18 8.57
C TYR A 66 5.07 4.37 7.47
N VAL A 67 5.12 5.53 6.84
CA VAL A 67 4.11 5.99 5.89
C VAL A 67 4.78 6.43 4.60
N THR A 68 4.30 5.92 3.48
CA THR A 68 4.60 6.50 2.18
C THR A 68 3.73 7.74 1.98
N ASN A 69 4.34 8.86 1.64
CA ASN A 69 3.61 10.10 1.37
C ASN A 69 3.83 10.52 -0.08
N ASN A 70 2.76 10.57 -0.85
CA ASN A 70 2.79 10.91 -2.27
C ASN A 70 2.93 12.43 -2.55
N GLY A 71 3.16 13.24 -1.50
CA GLY A 71 3.33 14.68 -1.61
C GLY A 71 2.06 15.46 -1.94
N GLY A 72 0.88 14.82 -1.89
CA GLY A 72 -0.39 15.41 -2.28
C GLY A 72 -0.55 15.49 -3.80
N CYS A 73 -0.11 14.46 -4.52
CA CYS A 73 -0.13 14.44 -5.99
C CYS A 73 -1.52 14.24 -6.60
N PHE A 74 -2.56 14.05 -5.81
CA PHE A 74 -3.93 13.91 -6.28
C PHE A 74 -4.80 15.08 -5.81
N ASP A 75 -5.52 15.70 -6.73
CA ASP A 75 -6.74 16.43 -6.41
C ASP A 75 -7.92 15.45 -6.29
N TYR A 76 -8.99 15.86 -5.63
CA TYR A 76 -10.15 14.99 -5.43
C TYR A 76 -11.44 15.66 -5.88
N ILE A 77 -12.25 14.91 -6.62
CA ILE A 77 -13.55 15.35 -7.12
C ILE A 77 -14.63 14.53 -6.40
N ASP A 78 -15.53 15.20 -5.70
CA ASP A 78 -16.66 14.57 -5.03
C ASP A 78 -17.90 14.58 -5.96
N ILE A 79 -18.33 13.40 -6.39
CA ILE A 79 -19.53 13.18 -7.22
C ILE A 79 -20.54 12.26 -6.52
N GLY A 80 -20.50 12.21 -5.18
CA GLY A 80 -21.18 11.22 -4.34
C GLY A 80 -20.26 10.06 -3.92
N ILE A 81 -19.16 9.90 -4.62
CA ILE A 81 -17.95 9.19 -4.21
C ILE A 81 -16.73 10.07 -4.49
N LEU A 82 -15.68 9.90 -3.70
CA LEU A 82 -14.45 10.67 -3.86
C LEU A 82 -13.57 10.02 -4.93
N LEU A 83 -13.28 10.76 -6.02
CA LEU A 83 -12.44 10.27 -7.11
C LEU A 83 -11.09 11.01 -7.12
N PRO A 84 -9.95 10.30 -7.25
CA PRO A 84 -8.68 10.96 -7.48
C PRO A 84 -8.68 11.64 -8.87
N GLY A 85 -8.23 12.88 -8.88
CA GLY A 85 -8.12 13.74 -10.07
C GLY A 85 -6.68 13.92 -10.52
N GLY A 86 -6.40 15.05 -11.19
CA GLY A 86 -5.07 15.42 -11.65
C GLY A 86 -4.15 15.91 -10.52
N VAL A 87 -2.92 16.25 -10.89
CA VAL A 87 -1.94 16.79 -9.95
C VAL A 87 -2.28 18.25 -9.64
N PRO A 88 -2.55 18.61 -8.37
CA PRO A 88 -2.86 19.98 -7.98
C PRO A 88 -1.60 20.84 -7.85
N ASP A 89 -1.78 22.17 -7.87
CA ASP A 89 -0.69 23.14 -7.63
C ASP A 89 -0.10 23.05 -6.20
N THR A 90 -0.80 22.39 -5.29
CA THR A 90 -0.36 22.15 -3.89
C THR A 90 0.54 20.94 -3.72
N TYR A 91 0.78 20.16 -4.78
CA TYR A 91 1.74 19.06 -4.76
C TYR A 91 3.12 19.55 -4.34
N TRP A 92 3.77 18.86 -3.43
CA TRP A 92 5.08 19.27 -2.87
C TRP A 92 6.23 19.31 -3.89
N GLY A 93 6.03 18.71 -5.06
CA GLY A 93 7.09 18.51 -6.08
C GLY A 93 7.82 17.18 -5.91
N HIS A 94 7.71 16.54 -4.77
CA HIS A 94 8.31 15.25 -4.44
C HIS A 94 7.43 14.47 -3.45
N GLY A 95 7.70 13.16 -3.34
CA GLY A 95 7.16 12.31 -2.29
C GLY A 95 8.14 12.08 -1.15
N ALA A 96 7.72 11.36 -0.12
CA ALA A 96 8.53 11.09 1.06
C ALA A 96 8.18 9.73 1.71
N ILE A 97 9.13 9.20 2.47
CA ILE A 97 8.89 8.20 3.51
C ILE A 97 8.91 8.94 4.85
N GLN A 98 7.85 8.79 5.63
CA GLN A 98 7.68 9.42 6.93
C GLN A 98 7.62 8.36 8.02
N ARG A 99 8.07 8.71 9.23
CA ARG A 99 7.90 7.96 10.46
C ARG A 99 6.93 8.70 11.36
N VAL A 100 5.93 8.00 11.83
CA VAL A 100 4.91 8.52 12.75
C VAL A 100 5.02 7.77 14.07
N ASP A 101 5.22 8.50 15.14
CA ASP A 101 5.15 7.97 16.50
C ASP A 101 3.68 7.84 16.90
N LEU A 102 3.24 6.61 17.17
CA LEU A 102 1.82 6.33 17.43
C LEU A 102 1.31 6.91 18.77
N ASP A 103 2.19 7.14 19.75
CA ASP A 103 1.81 7.66 21.06
C ASP A 103 1.70 9.18 21.05
N SER A 104 2.64 9.86 20.40
CA SER A 104 2.73 11.32 20.40
C SER A 104 2.14 12.00 19.17
N GLY A 105 1.97 11.25 18.07
CA GLY A 105 1.58 11.79 16.77
C GLY A 105 2.69 12.57 16.06
N GLU A 106 3.93 12.52 16.57
CA GLU A 106 5.07 13.20 15.94
C GLU A 106 5.39 12.57 14.59
N VAL A 107 5.55 13.44 13.56
CA VAL A 107 5.87 13.03 12.18
C VAL A 107 7.28 13.48 11.82
N ALA A 108 8.12 12.55 11.41
CA ALA A 108 9.46 12.82 10.91
C ALA A 108 9.62 12.35 9.46
N THR A 109 10.13 13.20 8.59
CA THR A 109 10.51 12.79 7.22
C THR A 109 11.86 12.10 7.26
N LEU A 110 11.91 10.86 6.76
CA LEU A 110 13.12 10.02 6.74
C LEU A 110 13.85 10.06 5.42
N CYS A 111 13.12 10.01 4.29
CA CYS A 111 13.70 9.85 2.97
C CYS A 111 12.83 10.54 1.92
N THR A 112 13.46 11.27 1.01
CA THR A 112 12.80 11.92 -0.14
C THR A 112 13.50 11.61 -1.46
N THR A 113 14.58 10.81 -1.43
CA THR A 113 15.39 10.50 -2.61
C THR A 113 15.72 9.02 -2.70
N SER A 114 15.94 8.55 -3.92
CA SER A 114 16.42 7.22 -4.24
C SER A 114 17.48 7.31 -5.36
N ASP A 115 18.68 6.78 -5.12
CA ASP A 115 19.82 6.85 -6.06
C ASP A 115 20.03 8.27 -6.64
N GLY A 116 19.97 9.30 -5.76
CA GLY A 116 20.15 10.71 -6.11
C GLY A 116 18.99 11.35 -6.88
N ARG A 117 17.83 10.68 -7.01
CA ARG A 117 16.62 11.22 -7.64
C ARG A 117 15.53 11.45 -6.61
N GLU A 118 14.76 12.50 -6.76
CA GLU A 118 13.59 12.75 -5.92
C GLU A 118 12.52 11.67 -6.14
N LEU A 119 11.96 11.15 -5.04
CA LEU A 119 10.76 10.32 -5.07
C LEU A 119 9.59 11.13 -5.62
N ARG A 120 8.75 10.51 -6.44
CA ARG A 120 7.64 11.22 -7.10
C ARG A 120 6.36 11.13 -6.31
N ALA A 121 5.88 9.91 -6.10
CA ALA A 121 4.64 9.64 -5.39
C ALA A 121 4.71 8.24 -4.72
N PRO A 122 5.52 8.06 -3.67
CA PRO A 122 5.55 6.81 -2.92
C PRO A 122 4.13 6.36 -2.54
N ASN A 123 3.86 5.06 -2.73
CA ASN A 123 2.50 4.55 -2.63
C ASN A 123 2.31 3.53 -1.51
N ASP A 124 2.93 2.37 -1.58
CA ASP A 124 2.76 1.29 -0.59
C ASP A 124 4.12 0.79 -0.08
N LEU A 125 4.14 0.13 1.10
CA LEU A 125 5.40 -0.35 1.68
C LEU A 125 5.21 -1.62 2.51
N ILE A 126 6.28 -2.43 2.58
CA ILE A 126 6.38 -3.63 3.41
C ILE A 126 7.80 -3.77 3.99
N PHE A 127 7.91 -4.09 5.28
CA PHE A 127 9.17 -4.38 5.94
C PHE A 127 9.62 -5.81 5.69
N ASP A 128 10.92 -6.00 5.47
CA ASP A 128 11.56 -7.33 5.55
C ASP A 128 11.97 -7.65 7.00
N ALA A 129 12.34 -8.90 7.24
CA ALA A 129 12.75 -9.35 8.57
C ALA A 129 14.08 -8.73 9.05
N ALA A 130 14.86 -8.10 8.18
CA ALA A 130 16.09 -7.40 8.51
C ALA A 130 15.85 -5.95 8.97
N GLY A 131 14.61 -5.48 8.90
CA GLY A 131 14.21 -4.13 9.33
C GLY A 131 14.39 -3.04 8.26
N GLY A 132 14.65 -3.41 7.03
CA GLY A 132 14.53 -2.52 5.89
C GLY A 132 13.14 -2.62 5.26
N CYS A 133 12.74 -1.67 4.43
CA CYS A 133 11.45 -1.71 3.76
C CYS A 133 11.55 -1.54 2.26
N TYR A 134 10.79 -2.37 1.55
CA TYR A 134 10.47 -2.16 0.14
C TYR A 134 9.29 -1.21 0.04
N PHE A 135 9.32 -0.31 -0.92
CA PHE A 135 8.20 0.54 -1.23
C PHE A 135 8.10 0.83 -2.73
N THR A 136 6.92 1.11 -3.19
CA THR A 136 6.65 1.51 -4.58
C THR A 136 6.62 3.03 -4.70
N ASP A 137 7.04 3.54 -5.84
CA ASP A 137 6.80 4.91 -6.25
C ASP A 137 5.86 4.90 -7.46
N HIS A 138 4.62 5.33 -7.26
CA HIS A 138 3.59 5.33 -8.30
C HIS A 138 3.92 6.27 -9.46
N GLY A 139 4.72 7.32 -9.20
CA GLY A 139 4.97 8.37 -10.17
C GLY A 139 3.76 9.25 -10.42
N LEU A 140 3.93 10.22 -11.30
CA LEU A 140 2.88 11.16 -11.70
C LEU A 140 2.34 10.79 -13.08
N ARG A 141 1.02 10.89 -13.21
CA ARG A 141 0.33 10.81 -14.50
C ARG A 141 -0.26 12.18 -14.85
N LEU A 142 0.25 12.73 -15.92
CA LEU A 142 -0.22 14.01 -16.47
C LEU A 142 -1.06 13.74 -17.73
N GLU A 143 -1.62 14.80 -18.31
CA GLU A 143 -2.53 14.68 -19.48
C GLU A 143 -1.93 13.87 -20.64
N ARG A 144 -0.61 14.02 -20.89
CA ARG A 144 0.07 13.42 -22.05
C ARG A 144 1.32 12.62 -21.70
N THR A 145 1.73 12.56 -20.43
CA THR A 145 2.93 11.88 -19.98
C THR A 145 2.65 11.11 -18.69
N SER A 146 3.39 10.05 -18.49
CA SER A 146 3.38 9.28 -17.25
C SER A 146 4.81 8.98 -16.88
N ASP A 147 5.13 9.14 -15.59
CA ASP A 147 6.42 8.70 -15.08
C ASP A 147 6.52 7.18 -15.19
N ARG A 148 7.73 6.70 -15.50
CA ARG A 148 8.09 5.31 -15.25
C ARG A 148 8.94 5.30 -14.00
N THR A 149 8.55 4.50 -13.05
CA THR A 149 9.14 4.42 -11.72
C THR A 149 9.42 2.97 -11.37
N GLY A 150 9.56 2.64 -10.11
CA GLY A 150 9.95 1.31 -9.70
C GLY A 150 9.62 0.95 -8.28
N ILE A 151 10.25 -0.13 -7.82
CA ILE A 151 10.29 -0.54 -6.43
C ILE A 151 11.62 -0.07 -5.86
N HIS A 152 11.57 0.51 -4.67
CA HIS A 152 12.72 1.02 -3.95
C HIS A 152 12.90 0.26 -2.63
N TYR A 153 14.09 0.33 -2.07
CA TYR A 153 14.43 -0.24 -0.78
C TYR A 153 15.12 0.79 0.10
N LEU A 154 14.56 1.01 1.29
CA LEU A 154 15.20 1.79 2.33
C LEU A 154 15.77 0.83 3.38
N SER A 155 17.09 0.77 3.48
CA SER A 155 17.75 -0.19 4.37
C SER A 155 17.54 0.16 5.85
N ALA A 156 17.67 -0.82 6.75
CA ALA A 156 17.60 -0.61 8.19
C ALA A 156 18.63 0.44 8.67
N ASP A 157 19.82 0.44 8.09
CA ASP A 157 20.86 1.44 8.40
C ASP A 157 20.44 2.85 7.95
N ALA A 158 19.83 2.98 6.76
CA ALA A 158 19.31 4.26 6.27
C ALA A 158 18.13 4.76 7.11
N ILE A 159 17.27 3.86 7.59
CA ILE A 159 16.19 4.19 8.53
C ILE A 159 16.76 4.73 9.84
N ALA A 160 17.77 4.07 10.40
CA ALA A 160 18.32 4.41 11.70
C ALA A 160 19.20 5.68 11.70
N SER A 161 19.91 5.96 10.61
CA SER A 161 20.90 7.03 10.55
C SER A 161 20.55 8.19 9.62
N GLY A 162 19.44 8.08 8.88
CA GLY A 162 19.12 8.93 7.74
C GLY A 162 19.88 8.51 6.48
N GLY A 163 19.23 8.47 5.36
CA GLY A 163 19.82 8.06 4.10
C GLY A 163 18.83 8.10 2.95
N GLU A 164 19.30 7.79 1.76
CA GLU A 164 18.45 7.63 0.60
C GLU A 164 18.09 6.16 0.35
N ALA A 165 17.01 5.94 -0.38
CA ALA A 165 16.63 4.63 -0.86
C ALA A 165 17.46 4.21 -2.09
N THR A 166 17.38 2.94 -2.44
CA THR A 166 17.95 2.37 -3.68
C THR A 166 16.82 1.81 -4.54
N GLU A 167 16.84 2.07 -5.85
CA GLU A 167 15.88 1.50 -6.79
C GLU A 167 16.26 0.03 -7.09
N VAL A 168 15.39 -0.91 -6.72
CA VAL A 168 15.68 -2.35 -6.82
C VAL A 168 15.00 -3.03 -7.99
N ALA A 169 13.91 -2.46 -8.51
CA ALA A 169 13.24 -2.94 -9.73
C ALA A 169 12.72 -1.77 -10.55
N PHE A 170 13.11 -1.70 -11.82
CA PHE A 170 12.73 -0.67 -12.80
C PHE A 170 12.78 -1.27 -14.22
N PRO A 171 11.94 -0.86 -15.16
CA PRO A 171 10.85 0.10 -15.05
C PRO A 171 9.51 -0.58 -14.75
N LEU A 172 8.63 0.14 -14.05
CA LEU A 172 7.24 -0.23 -13.83
C LEU A 172 6.30 0.92 -14.24
N ASP A 173 5.02 0.61 -14.48
CA ASP A 173 3.99 1.57 -14.85
C ASP A 173 3.03 1.78 -13.68
N ALA A 174 3.21 2.87 -12.96
CA ALA A 174 2.45 3.19 -11.76
C ALA A 174 2.39 2.01 -10.76
N PRO A 175 3.55 1.51 -10.26
CA PRO A 175 3.55 0.47 -9.25
C PRO A 175 2.87 0.98 -7.99
N ASN A 176 2.00 0.15 -7.41
CA ASN A 176 1.13 0.48 -6.30
C ASN A 176 1.37 -0.51 -5.15
N GLY A 177 0.51 -1.49 -4.93
CA GLY A 177 0.70 -2.46 -3.88
C GLY A 177 2.03 -3.20 -3.94
N VAL A 178 2.67 -3.41 -2.79
CA VAL A 178 3.90 -4.21 -2.65
C VAL A 178 3.80 -5.14 -1.45
N GLY A 179 4.29 -6.37 -1.59
CA GLY A 179 4.23 -7.36 -0.51
C GLY A 179 5.28 -8.45 -0.64
N LEU A 180 5.54 -9.13 0.47
CA LEU A 180 6.47 -10.26 0.54
C LEU A 180 5.70 -11.58 0.74
N SER A 181 6.22 -12.67 0.17
CA SER A 181 5.74 -14.02 0.49
C SER A 181 5.94 -14.33 1.97
N PRO A 182 5.19 -15.31 2.56
CA PRO A 182 5.33 -15.68 3.97
C PRO A 182 6.75 -16.05 4.40
N ASP A 183 7.54 -16.59 3.51
CA ASP A 183 8.95 -16.97 3.74
C ASP A 183 9.95 -15.84 3.37
N GLY A 184 9.45 -14.69 2.89
CA GLY A 184 10.27 -13.55 2.49
C GLY A 184 11.11 -13.76 1.23
N THR A 185 10.91 -14.86 0.50
CA THR A 185 11.74 -15.21 -0.67
C THR A 185 11.21 -14.64 -2.00
N ARG A 186 9.99 -14.07 -1.99
CA ARG A 186 9.36 -13.44 -3.15
C ARG A 186 8.89 -12.05 -2.80
N LEU A 187 9.10 -11.12 -3.73
CA LEU A 187 8.53 -9.77 -3.71
C LEU A 187 7.48 -9.68 -4.80
N TYR A 188 6.33 -9.13 -4.45
CA TYR A 188 5.22 -8.90 -5.37
C TYR A 188 4.96 -7.41 -5.53
N ALA A 189 4.56 -6.98 -6.73
CA ALA A 189 4.06 -5.63 -6.95
C ALA A 189 2.93 -5.59 -7.97
N ALA A 190 1.94 -4.77 -7.70
CA ALA A 190 0.82 -4.49 -8.58
C ALA A 190 1.08 -3.19 -9.37
N GLU A 191 0.76 -3.19 -10.66
CA GLU A 191 0.74 -2.00 -11.51
C GLU A 191 -0.69 -1.53 -11.71
N THR A 192 -0.98 -0.27 -11.40
CA THR A 192 -2.33 0.27 -11.46
C THR A 192 -2.87 0.28 -12.89
N HIS A 193 -2.21 0.98 -13.80
CA HIS A 193 -2.79 1.26 -15.10
C HIS A 193 -2.76 0.08 -16.08
N THR A 194 -1.88 -0.87 -15.85
CA THR A 194 -1.77 -2.06 -16.69
C THR A 194 -2.58 -3.23 -16.14
N GLY A 195 -3.03 -3.17 -14.89
CA GLY A 195 -3.73 -4.26 -14.20
C GLY A 195 -2.87 -5.51 -14.10
N ARG A 196 -1.57 -5.37 -13.89
CA ARG A 196 -0.62 -6.48 -13.82
C ARG A 196 -0.09 -6.67 -12.43
N LEU A 197 0.09 -7.94 -12.05
CA LEU A 197 0.76 -8.37 -10.83
C LEU A 197 2.06 -9.06 -11.21
N TRP A 198 3.17 -8.56 -10.66
CA TRP A 198 4.52 -9.02 -10.95
C TRP A 198 5.14 -9.68 -9.72
N GLU A 199 6.12 -10.59 -9.95
CA GLU A 199 6.95 -11.19 -8.90
C GLU A 199 8.44 -11.13 -9.22
N TRP A 200 9.26 -11.10 -8.17
CA TRP A 200 10.72 -11.21 -8.19
C TRP A 200 11.19 -12.17 -7.11
N ASP A 201 12.32 -12.85 -7.35
CA ASP A 201 13.04 -13.58 -6.31
C ASP A 201 13.78 -12.60 -5.41
N VAL A 202 13.63 -12.71 -4.09
CA VAL A 202 14.42 -11.95 -3.11
C VAL A 202 15.69 -12.76 -2.81
N VAL A 203 16.84 -12.25 -3.22
CA VAL A 203 18.14 -12.91 -3.07
C VAL A 203 18.97 -12.32 -1.92
N GLY A 204 18.49 -11.27 -1.31
CA GLY A 204 19.04 -10.57 -0.15
C GLY A 204 18.22 -9.34 0.19
N SER A 205 18.43 -8.73 1.35
CA SER A 205 17.75 -7.49 1.75
C SER A 205 18.03 -6.39 0.73
N GLY A 206 16.97 -5.84 0.11
CA GLY A 206 17.08 -4.87 -0.96
C GLY A 206 17.67 -5.41 -2.26
N GLN A 207 17.72 -6.72 -2.45
CA GLN A 207 18.24 -7.35 -3.67
C GLN A 207 17.21 -8.31 -4.26
N VAL A 208 16.75 -7.99 -5.47
CA VAL A 208 15.75 -8.77 -6.17
C VAL A 208 16.23 -9.19 -7.55
N GLU A 209 15.85 -10.40 -7.97
CA GLU A 209 16.13 -10.92 -9.30
C GLU A 209 14.82 -11.26 -10.01
N GLY A 210 14.64 -10.75 -11.21
CA GLY A 210 13.51 -11.07 -12.06
C GLY A 210 13.91 -12.07 -13.14
N ARG A 211 12.93 -12.88 -13.58
CA ARG A 211 13.08 -13.87 -14.66
C ARG A 211 12.49 -13.40 -15.99
N GLY A 212 12.10 -12.12 -16.05
CA GLY A 212 11.51 -11.53 -17.26
C GLY A 212 12.49 -11.44 -18.43
N LEU A 213 11.97 -11.65 -19.64
CA LEU A 213 12.77 -11.63 -20.87
C LEU A 213 12.98 -10.23 -21.45
N LEU A 214 12.20 -9.24 -20.98
CA LEU A 214 12.21 -7.89 -21.53
C LEU A 214 12.37 -6.86 -20.38
N ASP A 215 11.97 -5.64 -20.63
CA ASP A 215 12.28 -4.47 -19.81
C ASP A 215 11.85 -4.57 -18.32
N ALA A 216 10.73 -5.21 -18.02
CA ALA A 216 10.18 -5.23 -16.65
C ALA A 216 10.99 -6.07 -15.66
N LYS A 217 11.86 -6.96 -16.14
CA LYS A 217 12.69 -7.88 -15.35
C LYS A 217 11.93 -8.79 -14.35
N GLY A 218 10.71 -8.45 -13.96
CA GLY A 218 9.84 -9.28 -13.14
C GLY A 218 9.21 -10.43 -13.93
N THR A 219 8.69 -11.44 -13.23
CA THR A 219 7.82 -12.47 -13.80
C THR A 219 6.37 -12.01 -13.70
N LEU A 220 5.64 -12.00 -14.80
CA LEU A 220 4.21 -11.71 -14.77
C LEU A 220 3.46 -12.86 -14.11
N LEU A 221 2.90 -12.61 -12.92
CA LEU A 221 2.12 -13.60 -12.20
C LEU A 221 0.66 -13.61 -12.65
N HIS A 222 0.07 -12.42 -12.85
CA HIS A 222 -1.32 -12.28 -13.29
C HIS A 222 -1.54 -10.96 -14.04
N GLY A 223 -2.55 -10.93 -14.92
CA GLY A 223 -3.05 -9.74 -15.59
C GLY A 223 -4.57 -9.70 -15.52
N ALA A 224 -5.13 -8.61 -14.99
CA ALA A 224 -6.56 -8.43 -14.85
C ALA A 224 -7.27 -8.41 -16.21
N PRO A 225 -8.39 -9.11 -16.39
CA PRO A 225 -9.16 -9.08 -17.63
C PRO A 225 -9.99 -7.79 -17.75
N GLY A 226 -10.16 -7.31 -18.98
CA GLY A 226 -10.99 -6.12 -19.24
C GLY A 226 -10.38 -4.82 -18.69
N TYR A 227 -11.25 -3.90 -18.25
CA TYR A 227 -10.83 -2.63 -17.65
C TYR A 227 -10.94 -2.71 -16.13
N GLN A 228 -9.85 -3.03 -15.51
CA GLN A 228 -9.67 -3.06 -14.06
C GLN A 228 -8.29 -2.49 -13.75
N LEU A 229 -8.17 -1.80 -12.63
CA LEU A 229 -6.92 -1.21 -12.16
C LEU A 229 -6.56 -1.90 -10.84
N PHE A 230 -5.32 -2.36 -10.73
CA PHE A 230 -4.82 -2.87 -9.46
C PHE A 230 -4.32 -1.73 -8.58
N ASP A 231 -4.58 -1.86 -7.28
CA ASP A 231 -4.21 -0.89 -6.27
C ASP A 231 -3.27 -1.53 -5.23
N SER A 232 -3.35 -1.14 -3.99
CA SER A 232 -2.52 -1.68 -2.91
C SER A 232 -2.81 -3.17 -2.66
N LEU A 233 -1.90 -3.87 -2.01
CA LEU A 233 -2.03 -5.30 -1.77
C LEU A 233 -1.55 -5.72 -0.38
N ALA A 234 -2.08 -6.85 0.09
CA ALA A 234 -1.50 -7.62 1.18
C ALA A 234 -1.38 -9.09 0.78
N VAL A 235 -0.47 -9.81 1.43
CA VAL A 235 -0.31 -11.26 1.27
C VAL A 235 -0.94 -11.94 2.48
N ASP A 236 -1.77 -12.97 2.26
CA ASP A 236 -2.36 -13.74 3.36
C ASP A 236 -1.43 -14.87 3.86
N GLY A 237 -1.82 -15.55 4.93
CA GLY A 237 -0.99 -16.58 5.56
C GLY A 237 -0.74 -17.83 4.71
N GLU A 238 -1.51 -18.04 3.65
CA GLU A 238 -1.31 -19.10 2.67
C GLU A 238 -0.52 -18.62 1.43
N GLY A 239 -0.08 -17.34 1.46
CA GLY A 239 0.72 -16.72 0.40
C GLY A 239 -0.09 -16.21 -0.78
N TRP A 240 -1.44 -16.14 -0.70
CA TRP A 240 -2.23 -15.52 -1.74
C TRP A 240 -2.05 -14.00 -1.72
N ILE A 241 -1.91 -13.43 -2.89
CA ILE A 241 -1.71 -12.01 -3.09
C ILE A 241 -3.10 -11.36 -3.28
N CYS A 242 -3.52 -10.58 -2.29
CA CYS A 242 -4.85 -9.98 -2.18
C CYS A 242 -4.76 -8.50 -2.60
N VAL A 243 -5.20 -8.19 -3.82
CA VAL A 243 -5.00 -6.89 -4.47
C VAL A 243 -6.31 -6.09 -4.49
N GLY A 244 -6.28 -4.86 -3.99
CA GLY A 244 -7.34 -3.88 -4.19
C GLY A 244 -7.62 -3.70 -5.69
N THR A 245 -8.89 -3.75 -6.09
CA THR A 245 -9.24 -3.77 -7.52
C THR A 245 -10.27 -2.69 -7.81
N LEU A 246 -9.81 -1.65 -8.48
CA LEU A 246 -10.63 -0.50 -8.86
C LEU A 246 -11.46 -0.80 -10.11
N ALA A 247 -12.53 -0.06 -10.28
CA ALA A 247 -13.56 -0.17 -11.31
C ALA A 247 -14.45 -1.40 -11.14
N ASN A 248 -13.91 -2.59 -10.89
CA ASN A 248 -14.68 -3.78 -10.60
C ASN A 248 -15.13 -3.86 -9.13
N GLY A 249 -14.52 -3.10 -8.25
CA GLY A 249 -14.88 -2.95 -6.82
C GLY A 249 -14.71 -4.24 -6.03
N GLY A 250 -13.54 -4.46 -5.43
CA GLY A 250 -13.29 -5.66 -4.64
C GLY A 250 -11.84 -5.98 -4.42
N ILE A 251 -11.59 -7.16 -3.88
CA ILE A 251 -10.24 -7.72 -3.72
C ILE A 251 -10.08 -8.88 -4.69
N THR A 252 -9.06 -8.80 -5.54
CA THR A 252 -8.64 -9.90 -6.41
C THR A 252 -7.51 -10.66 -5.71
N ALA A 253 -7.76 -11.91 -5.32
CA ALA A 253 -6.79 -12.78 -4.69
C ALA A 253 -6.20 -13.73 -5.72
N VAL A 254 -4.87 -13.72 -5.86
CA VAL A 254 -4.11 -14.54 -6.79
C VAL A 254 -3.29 -15.55 -6.01
N SER A 255 -3.36 -16.84 -6.39
CA SER A 255 -2.53 -17.88 -5.74
C SER A 255 -1.04 -17.63 -5.93
N PRO A 256 -0.16 -18.16 -5.03
CA PRO A 256 1.28 -17.93 -5.09
C PRO A 256 1.94 -18.32 -6.42
N ASP A 257 1.35 -19.27 -7.14
CA ASP A 257 1.81 -19.73 -8.46
C ASP A 257 1.08 -19.07 -9.64
N GLY A 258 0.14 -18.16 -9.37
CA GLY A 258 -0.68 -17.48 -10.38
C GLY A 258 -1.74 -18.34 -11.07
N SER A 259 -1.89 -19.63 -10.69
CA SER A 259 -2.77 -20.57 -11.38
C SER A 259 -4.25 -20.41 -11.02
N GLN A 260 -4.55 -19.81 -9.87
CA GLN A 260 -5.90 -19.59 -9.39
C GLN A 260 -6.11 -18.11 -9.07
N VAL A 261 -7.31 -17.62 -9.39
CA VAL A 261 -7.71 -16.23 -9.14
C VAL A 261 -9.13 -16.23 -8.60
N GLU A 262 -9.31 -15.55 -7.49
CA GLU A 262 -10.62 -15.31 -6.87
C GLU A 262 -10.90 -13.81 -6.89
N HIS A 263 -12.15 -13.40 -7.08
CA HIS A 263 -12.56 -12.01 -6.91
C HIS A 263 -13.65 -11.92 -5.84
N HIS A 264 -13.39 -11.10 -4.83
CA HIS A 264 -14.28 -10.88 -3.69
C HIS A 264 -14.88 -9.46 -3.81
N PRO A 265 -16.13 -9.32 -4.32
CA PRO A 265 -16.73 -8.01 -4.58
C PRO A 265 -17.17 -7.32 -3.29
N PHE A 266 -17.07 -6.00 -3.29
CA PHE A 266 -17.63 -5.06 -2.31
C PHE A 266 -18.46 -4.00 -3.04
N ASP A 267 -19.21 -3.19 -2.30
CA ASP A 267 -20.14 -2.18 -2.85
C ASP A 267 -19.52 -0.80 -3.08
N ASP A 268 -18.21 -0.74 -3.34
CA ASP A 268 -17.46 0.45 -3.68
C ASP A 268 -16.62 0.20 -4.93
N PRO A 269 -16.70 1.00 -5.99
CA PRO A 269 -15.88 0.82 -7.18
C PRO A 269 -14.39 1.12 -6.94
N LEU A 270 -14.03 1.76 -5.82
CA LEU A 270 -12.68 2.10 -5.42
C LEU A 270 -12.30 1.39 -4.12
N VAL A 271 -12.32 0.06 -4.17
CA VAL A 271 -11.71 -0.78 -3.12
C VAL A 271 -10.21 -0.80 -3.35
N THR A 272 -9.48 -0.19 -2.43
CA THR A 272 -8.07 0.15 -2.66
C THR A 272 -7.09 -0.77 -1.94
N ASN A 273 -7.43 -1.25 -0.73
CA ASN A 273 -6.47 -2.03 0.07
C ASN A 273 -7.18 -3.02 1.01
N ILE A 274 -6.41 -3.96 1.54
CA ILE A 274 -6.81 -4.93 2.55
C ILE A 274 -5.67 -5.13 3.55
N CYS A 275 -5.99 -5.27 4.84
CA CYS A 275 -5.07 -5.80 5.84
C CYS A 275 -5.74 -6.91 6.66
N PHE A 276 -4.93 -7.68 7.38
CA PHE A 276 -5.39 -8.79 8.21
C PHE A 276 -5.15 -8.48 9.68
N GLU A 277 -6.11 -8.87 10.53
CA GLU A 277 -6.03 -8.67 11.97
C GLU A 277 -4.84 -9.43 12.58
N GLY A 278 -4.45 -10.56 12.02
CA GLY A 278 -3.28 -11.30 12.47
C GLY A 278 -3.22 -12.74 11.95
N ALA A 279 -2.13 -13.42 12.23
CA ALA A 279 -1.83 -14.76 11.74
C ALA A 279 -2.81 -15.84 12.21
N ASP A 280 -3.43 -15.67 13.37
CA ASP A 280 -4.42 -16.60 13.91
C ASP A 280 -5.87 -16.23 13.57
N SER A 281 -6.07 -15.10 12.88
CA SER A 281 -7.38 -14.54 12.56
C SER A 281 -7.75 -14.71 11.10
N HIS A 282 -9.04 -14.88 10.85
CA HIS A 282 -9.66 -14.77 9.53
C HIS A 282 -10.27 -13.40 9.27
N ILE A 283 -10.12 -12.45 10.20
CA ILE A 283 -10.65 -11.11 10.04
C ILE A 283 -9.74 -10.28 9.13
N ALA A 284 -10.34 -9.64 8.16
CA ALA A 284 -9.71 -8.67 7.29
C ALA A 284 -10.43 -7.33 7.34
N TYR A 285 -9.68 -6.26 7.20
CA TYR A 285 -10.18 -4.90 7.04
C TYR A 285 -9.88 -4.41 5.63
N VAL A 286 -10.86 -3.77 5.01
CA VAL A 286 -10.81 -3.35 3.60
C VAL A 286 -11.14 -1.86 3.50
N THR A 287 -10.34 -1.11 2.78
CA THR A 287 -10.59 0.30 2.50
C THR A 287 -11.48 0.45 1.26
N ALA A 288 -12.68 1.01 1.48
CA ALA A 288 -13.64 1.41 0.46
C ALA A 288 -13.50 2.92 0.26
N SER A 289 -12.50 3.32 -0.52
CA SER A 289 -11.96 4.68 -0.51
C SER A 289 -12.85 5.69 -1.21
N GLY A 290 -13.58 5.24 -2.24
CA GLY A 290 -14.54 6.10 -2.94
C GLY A 290 -15.66 6.60 -2.02
N THR A 291 -16.16 5.74 -1.13
CA THR A 291 -17.24 6.06 -0.18
C THR A 291 -16.72 6.47 1.20
N GLY A 292 -15.40 6.44 1.42
CA GLY A 292 -14.78 6.85 2.68
C GLY A 292 -15.09 5.91 3.84
N ARG A 293 -15.06 4.59 3.60
CA ARG A 293 -15.41 3.57 4.60
C ARG A 293 -14.25 2.63 4.89
N LEU A 294 -14.21 2.16 6.12
CA LEU A 294 -13.45 0.97 6.53
C LEU A 294 -14.44 -0.18 6.74
N LEU A 295 -14.18 -1.30 6.08
CA LEU A 295 -15.03 -2.48 6.12
C LEU A 295 -14.33 -3.61 6.86
N ARG A 296 -15.08 -4.46 7.57
CA ARG A 296 -14.61 -5.70 8.20
C ARG A 296 -15.28 -6.89 7.56
N THR A 297 -14.53 -7.96 7.27
CA THR A 297 -15.05 -9.19 6.69
C THR A 297 -14.33 -10.41 7.23
N THR A 298 -14.95 -11.60 7.10
CA THR A 298 -14.28 -12.88 7.33
C THR A 298 -13.61 -13.33 6.03
N TRP A 299 -12.28 -13.35 6.04
CA TRP A 299 -11.48 -13.80 4.90
C TRP A 299 -11.40 -15.33 4.84
N PRO A 300 -11.34 -15.93 3.63
CA PRO A 300 -11.25 -17.39 3.51
C PRO A 300 -10.00 -18.00 4.17
N ARG A 301 -8.91 -17.28 4.17
CA ARG A 301 -7.60 -17.68 4.68
C ARG A 301 -7.20 -16.81 5.88
N ARG A 302 -6.28 -17.29 6.70
CA ARG A 302 -5.76 -16.51 7.83
C ARG A 302 -4.84 -15.38 7.34
N GLY A 303 -4.66 -14.36 8.16
CA GLY A 303 -3.69 -13.33 7.91
C GLY A 303 -2.25 -13.85 7.95
N LEU A 304 -1.33 -13.09 7.33
CA LEU A 304 0.11 -13.33 7.42
C LEU A 304 0.65 -12.82 8.77
N ASP A 305 1.62 -13.53 9.32
CA ASP A 305 2.43 -13.04 10.44
C ASP A 305 3.47 -12.05 9.92
N LEU A 306 3.19 -10.75 10.08
CA LEU A 306 4.09 -9.70 9.64
C LEU A 306 5.32 -9.62 10.55
N SER A 307 6.46 -9.21 9.99
CA SER A 307 7.74 -9.10 10.71
C SER A 307 7.67 -8.17 11.92
N PHE A 308 6.85 -7.12 11.84
CA PHE A 308 6.67 -6.13 12.90
C PHE A 308 5.19 -5.81 13.10
N ARG A 309 4.80 -5.62 14.36
CA ARG A 309 3.46 -5.23 14.81
C ARG A 309 3.55 -4.27 15.99
N ALA A 310 2.57 -3.38 16.15
CA ALA A 310 2.42 -2.47 17.29
C ALA A 310 1.17 -2.78 18.10
#